data_5fe6424fea3695fb835ef6e1d89246ff
#
_entry.id   5fe6424fea3695fb835ef6e1d89246ff
#
_cell.length_a   1.000
_cell.length_b   1.000
_cell.length_c   1.000
_cell.angle_alpha   90.00
_cell.angle_beta   90.00
_cell.angle_gamma   90.00
#
_symmetry.space_group_name_H-M   'P 1'
#
loop_
_entity.id
_entity.type
_entity.pdbx_description
1 polymer ?
#
loop_
_entity_poly.entity_id
_entity_poly.type
_entity_poly.pdbx_seq_one_letter_code
_entity_poly.pdbx_strand_id
1 'polypeptide(L)'
;DYMNIIFLGASLFFLQLTINSFLVSKGDTKSLRNVLIFTFFLNIFLNPIFIYGALFIPAMGIKGIALATLCSQFVGLIYIIIKVNSTNLKKYLDLECFIPKLSLQKEIFSQAIPAIGSMMFIGLGVFVLLYYVSMYGDYSAGGYGAAIRFEQLFLLPVLGLNASTLALVGQNFGAANFNRILETYKKSILYGTIFMATCGIFIFFSADYIMYFFSDDKEIIFYGSTYLKIAAFAGPCYPIFFISSALLQGLKKPNYQMIINFMRMIILPISALSIAVVYLEVEFATMFLVILTINYIFAASVYKFSIYQISLMQRNYKPNFDAV
;
A
#
# COMPACT_ATOMS: atom_id res chain seq x y z
N ASP A 1 12.62 3.05 23.64
CA ASP A 1 13.99 2.94 23.10
C ASP A 1 13.99 2.57 21.60
N TYR A 2 13.35 1.45 21.17
CA TYR A 2 13.28 1.04 19.75
C TYR A 2 12.70 2.15 18.84
N MET A 3 11.54 2.68 19.20
CA MET A 3 10.84 3.72 18.44
C MET A 3 11.68 4.98 18.27
N ASN A 4 12.40 5.41 19.32
CA ASN A 4 13.24 6.61 19.24
C ASN A 4 14.34 6.46 18.19
N ILE A 5 14.99 5.28 18.12
CA ILE A 5 16.03 4.99 17.13
C ILE A 5 15.44 5.01 15.71
N ILE A 6 14.30 4.37 15.50
CA ILE A 6 13.63 4.35 14.19
C ILE A 6 13.20 5.76 13.77
N PHE A 7 12.64 6.58 14.69
CA PHE A 7 12.24 7.95 14.38
C PHE A 7 13.45 8.84 14.03
N LEU A 8 14.57 8.70 14.75
CA LEU A 8 15.80 9.42 14.39
C LEU A 8 16.31 9.02 13.00
N GLY A 9 16.13 7.76 12.62
CA GLY A 9 16.50 7.25 11.30
C GLY A 9 15.45 7.46 10.21
N ALA A 10 14.29 8.05 10.50
CA ALA A 10 13.21 8.22 9.53
C ALA A 10 13.65 9.00 8.27
N SER A 11 14.58 9.95 8.42
CA SER A 11 15.17 10.71 7.30
C SER A 11 15.84 9.80 6.26
N LEU A 12 16.46 8.69 6.66
CA LEU A 12 17.07 7.72 5.74
C LEU A 12 16.02 7.05 4.84
N PHE A 13 14.88 6.67 5.42
CA PHE A 13 13.77 6.08 4.66
C PHE A 13 13.20 7.08 3.64
N PHE A 14 12.97 8.33 4.05
CA PHE A 14 12.46 9.36 3.15
C PHE A 14 13.43 9.67 2.02
N LEU A 15 14.73 9.80 2.30
CA LEU A 15 15.76 10.01 1.29
C LEU A 15 15.82 8.84 0.31
N GLN A 16 15.78 7.60 0.81
CA GLN A 16 15.81 6.41 -0.06
C GLN A 16 14.59 6.36 -0.98
N LEU A 17 13.37 6.60 -0.46
CA LEU A 17 12.16 6.63 -1.28
C LEU A 17 12.18 7.77 -2.31
N THR A 18 12.64 8.96 -1.91
CA THR A 18 12.72 10.12 -2.80
C THR A 18 13.70 9.86 -3.94
N ILE A 19 14.91 9.40 -3.64
CA ILE A 19 15.93 9.12 -4.66
C ILE A 19 15.49 7.97 -5.56
N ASN A 20 14.85 6.94 -4.99
CA ASN A 20 14.32 5.83 -5.77
C ASN A 20 13.22 6.28 -6.76
N SER A 21 12.43 7.30 -6.43
CA SER A 21 11.40 7.82 -7.34
C SER A 21 11.97 8.30 -8.68
N PHE A 22 13.23 8.81 -8.69
CA PHE A 22 13.93 9.16 -9.95
C PHE A 22 14.22 7.93 -10.81
N LEU A 23 14.63 6.81 -10.21
CA LEU A 23 14.89 5.58 -10.96
C LEU A 23 13.58 5.00 -11.51
N VAL A 24 12.53 4.98 -10.71
CA VAL A 24 11.20 4.51 -11.11
C VAL A 24 10.62 5.38 -12.25
N SER A 25 10.80 6.69 -12.20
CA SER A 25 10.32 7.60 -13.26
C SER A 25 10.97 7.31 -14.62
N LYS A 26 12.21 6.78 -14.61
CA LYS A 26 12.91 6.30 -15.82
C LYS A 26 12.60 4.85 -16.20
N GLY A 27 11.72 4.18 -15.47
CA GLY A 27 11.35 2.77 -15.69
C GLY A 27 12.32 1.77 -15.06
N ASP A 28 13.32 2.22 -14.28
CA ASP A 28 14.22 1.31 -13.56
C ASP A 28 13.60 0.85 -12.25
N THR A 29 12.79 -0.20 -12.33
CA THR A 29 12.22 -0.89 -11.16
C THR A 29 13.15 -2.00 -10.65
N LYS A 30 14.16 -2.41 -11.43
CA LYS A 30 15.10 -3.47 -11.06
C LYS A 30 16.02 -3.04 -9.93
N SER A 31 16.47 -1.79 -9.94
CA SER A 31 17.32 -1.24 -8.88
C SER A 31 16.64 -1.24 -7.53
N LEU A 32 15.35 -0.86 -7.47
CA LEU A 32 14.57 -0.95 -6.24
C LEU A 32 14.45 -2.39 -5.74
N ARG A 33 14.05 -3.30 -6.64
CA ARG A 33 13.94 -4.72 -6.28
C ARG A 33 15.24 -5.25 -5.70
N ASN A 34 16.36 -4.97 -6.35
CA ASN A 34 17.67 -5.48 -5.95
C ASN A 34 18.08 -4.93 -4.58
N VAL A 35 17.86 -3.63 -4.33
CA VAL A 35 18.16 -3.05 -3.01
C VAL A 35 17.29 -3.63 -1.91
N LEU A 36 16.00 -3.84 -2.17
CA LEU A 36 15.11 -4.43 -1.17
C LEU A 36 15.52 -5.87 -0.82
N ILE A 37 15.86 -6.69 -1.83
CA ILE A 37 16.36 -8.04 -1.59
C ILE A 37 17.69 -8.00 -0.81
N PHE A 38 18.62 -7.15 -1.20
CA PHE A 38 19.91 -7.05 -0.55
C PHE A 38 19.78 -6.58 0.91
N THR A 39 19.02 -5.51 1.16
CA THR A 39 18.80 -4.98 2.51
C THR A 39 18.02 -5.95 3.40
N PHE A 40 17.12 -6.75 2.84
CA PHE A 40 16.42 -7.82 3.56
C PHE A 40 17.40 -8.87 4.09
N PHE A 41 18.24 -9.43 3.23
CA PHE A 41 19.24 -10.40 3.69
C PHE A 41 20.25 -9.78 4.66
N LEU A 42 20.73 -8.57 4.36
CA LEU A 42 21.62 -7.84 5.24
C LEU A 42 21.00 -7.64 6.64
N ASN A 43 19.72 -7.30 6.71
CA ASN A 43 18.99 -7.13 7.96
C ASN A 43 18.90 -8.46 8.75
N ILE A 44 18.65 -9.59 8.06
CA ILE A 44 18.65 -10.91 8.71
C ILE A 44 20.00 -11.21 9.35
N PHE A 45 21.12 -10.87 8.69
CA PHE A 45 22.45 -11.09 9.26
C PHE A 45 22.80 -10.12 10.38
N LEU A 46 22.42 -8.85 10.26
CA LEU A 46 22.75 -7.83 11.25
C LEU A 46 21.91 -7.97 12.52
N ASN A 47 20.68 -8.44 12.46
CA ASN A 47 19.82 -8.61 13.63
C ASN A 47 20.47 -9.46 14.73
N PRO A 48 20.92 -10.70 14.51
CA PRO A 48 21.58 -11.49 15.57
C PRO A 48 22.82 -10.82 16.13
N ILE A 49 23.62 -10.18 15.26
CA ILE A 49 24.87 -9.50 15.65
C ILE A 49 24.60 -8.36 16.64
N PHE A 50 23.58 -7.54 16.39
CA PHE A 50 23.24 -6.42 17.25
C PHE A 50 22.40 -6.83 18.47
N ILE A 51 21.58 -7.90 18.37
CA ILE A 51 20.77 -8.39 19.49
C ILE A 51 21.66 -9.04 20.55
N TYR A 52 22.46 -10.01 20.13
CA TYR A 52 23.23 -10.86 21.05
C TYR A 52 24.67 -10.35 21.28
N GLY A 53 25.11 -9.42 20.44
CA GLY A 53 26.52 -8.99 20.42
C GLY A 53 27.39 -10.00 19.69
N ALA A 54 28.32 -9.53 18.88
CA ALA A 54 29.33 -10.35 18.22
C ALA A 54 30.54 -9.49 17.86
N LEU A 55 31.75 -10.11 17.88
CA LEU A 55 33.00 -9.42 17.61
C LEU A 55 33.25 -8.28 18.63
N PHE A 56 33.16 -7.03 18.15
CA PHE A 56 33.38 -5.82 18.99
C PHE A 56 32.06 -5.09 19.32
N ILE A 57 30.92 -5.65 18.96
CA ILE A 57 29.62 -5.04 19.17
C ILE A 57 28.99 -5.61 20.45
N PRO A 58 28.66 -4.78 21.46
CA PRO A 58 27.96 -5.23 22.64
C PRO A 58 26.55 -5.68 22.36
N ALA A 59 25.98 -6.57 23.16
CA ALA A 59 24.61 -6.99 23.07
C ALA A 59 23.66 -5.80 23.36
N MET A 60 22.80 -5.45 22.43
CA MET A 60 21.90 -4.28 22.51
C MET A 60 20.42 -4.67 22.65
N GLY A 61 20.08 -5.97 22.56
CA GLY A 61 18.70 -6.44 22.66
C GLY A 61 17.78 -5.77 21.64
N ILE A 62 16.63 -5.27 22.10
CA ILE A 62 15.61 -4.62 21.23
C ILE A 62 16.15 -3.38 20.49
N LYS A 63 17.08 -2.61 21.10
CA LYS A 63 17.75 -1.48 20.44
C LYS A 63 18.57 -1.95 19.23
N GLY A 64 19.16 -3.13 19.33
CA GLY A 64 19.94 -3.75 18.27
C GLY A 64 19.12 -4.00 16.99
N ILE A 65 17.85 -4.40 17.12
CA ILE A 65 16.94 -4.59 15.97
C ILE A 65 16.74 -3.28 15.20
N ALA A 66 16.54 -2.18 15.93
CA ALA A 66 16.37 -0.87 15.32
C ALA A 66 17.63 -0.42 14.58
N LEU A 67 18.81 -0.59 15.21
CA LEU A 67 20.10 -0.25 14.60
C LEU A 67 20.40 -1.12 13.37
N ALA A 68 20.16 -2.43 13.43
CA ALA A 68 20.30 -3.33 12.29
C ALA A 68 19.45 -2.87 11.10
N THR A 69 18.21 -2.44 11.37
CA THR A 69 17.31 -1.89 10.34
C THR A 69 17.88 -0.61 9.73
N LEU A 70 18.33 0.35 10.56
CA LEU A 70 18.91 1.61 10.07
C LEU A 70 20.20 1.38 9.28
N CYS A 71 21.08 0.49 9.74
CA CYS A 71 22.30 0.12 9.02
C CYS A 71 21.97 -0.47 7.64
N SER A 72 21.00 -1.39 7.58
CA SER A 72 20.56 -1.98 6.32
C SER A 72 20.00 -0.92 5.37
N GLN A 73 19.16 0.01 5.88
CA GLN A 73 18.62 1.10 5.07
C GLN A 73 19.69 2.08 4.60
N PHE A 74 20.66 2.38 5.45
CA PHE A 74 21.81 3.24 5.08
C PHE A 74 22.62 2.65 3.93
N VAL A 75 22.92 1.35 3.99
CA VAL A 75 23.61 0.65 2.89
C VAL A 75 22.74 0.64 1.62
N GLY A 76 21.41 0.44 1.77
CA GLY A 76 20.46 0.54 0.66
C GLY A 76 20.45 1.93 0.02
N LEU A 77 20.50 2.98 0.82
CA LEU A 77 20.59 4.36 0.35
C LEU A 77 21.86 4.60 -0.47
N ILE A 78 23.01 4.14 0.01
CA ILE A 78 24.29 4.24 -0.73
C ILE A 78 24.17 3.54 -2.09
N TYR A 79 23.61 2.32 -2.13
CA TYR A 79 23.40 1.60 -3.38
C TYR A 79 22.56 2.40 -4.38
N ILE A 80 21.43 2.98 -3.93
CA ILE A 80 20.55 3.77 -4.81
C ILE A 80 21.25 5.04 -5.29
N ILE A 81 22.02 5.73 -4.44
CA ILE A 81 22.81 6.91 -4.84
C ILE A 81 23.83 6.53 -5.91
N ILE A 82 24.56 5.43 -5.77
CA ILE A 82 25.49 4.93 -6.78
C ILE A 82 24.78 4.66 -8.10
N LYS A 83 23.59 4.04 -8.04
CA LYS A 83 22.77 3.78 -9.25
C LYS A 83 22.30 5.06 -9.93
N VAL A 84 21.85 6.05 -9.19
CA VAL A 84 21.47 7.37 -9.75
C VAL A 84 22.68 8.05 -10.39
N ASN A 85 23.85 8.03 -9.73
CA ASN A 85 25.07 8.60 -10.26
C ASN A 85 25.57 7.92 -11.55
N SER A 86 25.21 6.63 -11.76
CA SER A 86 25.52 5.92 -13.01
C SER A 86 24.57 6.27 -14.17
N THR A 87 23.51 7.04 -13.88
CA THR A 87 22.57 7.52 -14.90
C THR A 87 22.95 8.92 -15.40
N ASN A 88 22.46 9.31 -16.58
CA ASN A 88 22.66 10.66 -17.12
C ASN A 88 22.00 11.77 -16.28
N LEU A 89 21.33 11.43 -15.16
CA LEU A 89 20.71 12.38 -14.25
C LEU A 89 21.71 13.30 -13.56
N LYS A 90 22.97 12.84 -13.37
CA LYS A 90 24.04 13.66 -12.80
C LYS A 90 24.23 14.97 -13.55
N LYS A 91 23.97 14.98 -14.87
CA LYS A 91 24.09 16.19 -15.71
C LYS A 91 23.08 17.29 -15.34
N TYR A 92 21.98 16.93 -14.66
CA TYR A 92 20.90 17.86 -14.28
C TYR A 92 20.94 18.26 -12.79
N LEU A 93 21.95 17.79 -12.04
CA LEU A 93 22.15 18.14 -10.63
C LEU A 93 23.03 19.39 -10.53
N ASP A 94 22.48 20.54 -10.90
CA ASP A 94 23.12 21.85 -10.67
C ASP A 94 22.75 22.41 -9.31
N LEU A 95 23.60 23.28 -8.77
CA LEU A 95 23.35 23.99 -7.50
C LEU A 95 22.01 24.75 -7.49
N GLU A 96 21.56 25.20 -8.66
CA GLU A 96 20.24 25.83 -8.82
C GLU A 96 19.06 24.89 -8.49
N CYS A 97 19.25 23.57 -8.58
CA CYS A 97 18.22 22.59 -8.19
C CYS A 97 17.94 22.58 -6.69
N PHE A 98 18.86 23.07 -5.86
CA PHE A 98 18.68 23.18 -4.41
C PHE A 98 17.93 24.45 -3.99
N ILE A 99 17.70 25.39 -4.93
CA ILE A 99 16.91 26.57 -4.65
C ILE A 99 15.43 26.23 -4.74
N PRO A 100 14.66 26.35 -3.65
CA PRO A 100 13.25 25.99 -3.66
C PRO A 100 12.44 26.95 -4.55
N LYS A 101 11.82 26.40 -5.60
CA LYS A 101 10.91 27.14 -6.48
C LYS A 101 9.48 26.95 -5.96
N LEU A 102 8.82 28.04 -5.54
CA LEU A 102 7.49 28.01 -4.92
C LEU A 102 6.42 27.36 -5.82
N SER A 103 6.52 27.54 -7.15
CA SER A 103 5.63 26.92 -8.12
C SER A 103 5.71 25.38 -8.10
N LEU A 104 6.94 24.82 -8.06
CA LEU A 104 7.16 23.39 -7.97
C LEU A 104 6.72 22.82 -6.63
N GLN A 105 7.00 23.54 -5.54
CA GLN A 105 6.54 23.13 -4.21
C GLN A 105 5.02 23.07 -4.14
N LYS A 106 4.33 24.08 -4.68
CA LYS A 106 2.85 24.07 -4.74
C LYS A 106 2.32 22.87 -5.54
N GLU A 107 2.94 22.51 -6.64
CA GLU A 107 2.57 21.32 -7.42
C GLU A 107 2.80 20.03 -6.63
N ILE A 108 3.96 19.89 -5.97
CA ILE A 108 4.27 18.73 -5.11
C ILE A 108 3.25 18.62 -3.99
N PHE A 109 2.97 19.69 -3.24
CA PHE A 109 2.01 19.66 -2.14
C PHE A 109 0.58 19.37 -2.62
N SER A 110 0.17 19.87 -3.79
CA SER A 110 -1.14 19.57 -4.36
C SER A 110 -1.35 18.08 -4.66
N GLN A 111 -0.27 17.34 -4.91
CA GLN A 111 -0.30 15.89 -5.10
C GLN A 111 -0.09 15.12 -3.77
N ALA A 112 0.81 15.63 -2.92
CA ALA A 112 1.21 14.95 -1.70
C ALA A 112 0.11 14.98 -0.62
N ILE A 113 -0.53 16.13 -0.39
CA ILE A 113 -1.54 16.29 0.67
C ILE A 113 -2.72 15.31 0.50
N PRO A 114 -3.35 15.20 -0.69
CA PRO A 114 -4.41 14.22 -0.88
C PRO A 114 -3.92 12.77 -0.80
N ALA A 115 -2.69 12.48 -1.24
CA ALA A 115 -2.11 11.15 -1.13
C ALA A 115 -1.88 10.75 0.35
N ILE A 116 -1.38 11.68 1.17
CA ILE A 116 -1.24 11.50 2.63
C ILE A 116 -2.62 11.27 3.26
N GLY A 117 -3.60 12.12 2.95
CA GLY A 117 -4.98 11.96 3.42
C GLY A 117 -5.57 10.60 3.06
N SER A 118 -5.31 10.14 1.84
CA SER A 118 -5.71 8.82 1.37
C SER A 118 -5.12 7.69 2.23
N MET A 119 -3.82 7.75 2.56
CA MET A 119 -3.16 6.76 3.43
C MET A 119 -3.68 6.82 4.87
N MET A 120 -3.93 8.04 5.40
CA MET A 120 -4.52 8.22 6.72
C MET A 120 -5.91 7.55 6.81
N PHE A 121 -6.75 7.70 5.80
CA PHE A 121 -8.09 7.07 5.80
C PHE A 121 -8.01 5.55 5.72
N ILE A 122 -7.03 4.98 5.02
CA ILE A 122 -6.79 3.53 5.02
C ILE A 122 -6.42 3.07 6.44
N GLY A 123 -5.51 3.78 7.10
CA GLY A 123 -5.12 3.46 8.48
C GLY A 123 -6.28 3.59 9.47
N LEU A 124 -7.04 4.70 9.40
CA LEU A 124 -8.21 4.94 10.27
C LEU A 124 -9.30 3.90 10.02
N GLY A 125 -9.50 3.42 8.80
CA GLY A 125 -10.47 2.40 8.48
C GLY A 125 -10.25 1.08 9.22
N VAL A 126 -8.99 0.72 9.51
CA VAL A 126 -8.68 -0.45 10.34
C VAL A 126 -9.23 -0.27 11.76
N PHE A 127 -9.09 0.93 12.33
CA PHE A 127 -9.64 1.22 13.68
C PHE A 127 -11.17 1.26 13.66
N VAL A 128 -11.79 1.77 12.60
CA VAL A 128 -13.25 1.76 12.43
C VAL A 128 -13.78 0.32 12.44
N LEU A 129 -13.18 -0.58 11.65
CA LEU A 129 -13.58 -1.98 11.64
C LEU A 129 -13.32 -2.66 12.99
N LEU A 130 -12.17 -2.42 13.62
CA LEU A 130 -11.83 -2.99 14.90
C LEU A 130 -12.82 -2.55 15.99
N TYR A 131 -13.30 -1.31 15.97
CA TYR A 131 -14.31 -0.81 16.88
C TYR A 131 -15.60 -1.64 16.83
N TYR A 132 -16.15 -1.90 15.62
CA TYR A 132 -17.35 -2.73 15.49
C TYR A 132 -17.09 -4.21 15.78
N VAL A 133 -15.93 -4.73 15.45
CA VAL A 133 -15.49 -6.09 15.78
C VAL A 133 -15.44 -6.27 17.29
N SER A 134 -14.90 -5.31 18.05
CA SER A 134 -14.80 -5.39 19.51
C SER A 134 -16.14 -5.42 20.23
N MET A 135 -17.25 -5.03 19.58
CA MET A 135 -18.60 -5.17 20.15
C MET A 135 -19.04 -6.62 20.31
N TYR A 136 -18.39 -7.57 19.62
CA TYR A 136 -18.64 -9.02 19.77
C TYR A 136 -17.76 -9.68 20.84
N GLY A 137 -16.98 -8.89 21.58
CA GLY A 137 -16.12 -9.34 22.69
C GLY A 137 -14.64 -9.38 22.37
N ASP A 138 -13.82 -9.64 23.38
CA ASP A 138 -12.35 -9.60 23.27
C ASP A 138 -11.79 -10.70 22.35
N TYR A 139 -12.39 -11.87 22.35
CA TYR A 139 -11.99 -12.96 21.49
C TYR A 139 -12.18 -12.65 20.01
N SER A 140 -13.23 -11.90 19.65
CA SER A 140 -13.46 -11.46 18.28
C SER A 140 -12.40 -10.49 17.81
N ALA A 141 -12.02 -9.52 18.66
CA ALA A 141 -10.94 -8.57 18.37
C ALA A 141 -9.58 -9.27 18.22
N GLY A 142 -9.29 -10.27 19.10
CA GLY A 142 -8.10 -11.10 19.01
C GLY A 142 -8.03 -11.90 17.71
N GLY A 143 -9.13 -12.60 17.36
CA GLY A 143 -9.25 -13.38 16.14
C GLY A 143 -9.11 -12.54 14.87
N TYR A 144 -9.80 -11.40 14.80
CA TYR A 144 -9.68 -10.45 13.70
C TYR A 144 -8.26 -9.89 13.60
N GLY A 145 -7.63 -9.51 14.74
CA GLY A 145 -6.27 -8.95 14.75
C GLY A 145 -5.20 -9.93 14.25
N ALA A 146 -5.34 -11.23 14.55
CA ALA A 146 -4.45 -12.26 14.02
C ALA A 146 -4.72 -12.50 12.52
N ALA A 147 -5.98 -12.60 12.14
CA ALA A 147 -6.40 -12.89 10.78
C ALA A 147 -6.01 -11.79 9.78
N ILE A 148 -6.18 -10.51 10.12
CA ILE A 148 -5.80 -9.39 9.25
C ILE A 148 -4.29 -9.34 8.97
N ARG A 149 -3.45 -9.75 9.93
CA ARG A 149 -2.00 -9.82 9.72
C ARG A 149 -1.64 -10.84 8.65
N PHE A 150 -2.34 -11.98 8.65
CA PHE A 150 -2.16 -12.99 7.62
C PHE A 150 -2.65 -12.52 6.25
N GLU A 151 -3.84 -11.91 6.19
CA GLU A 151 -4.40 -11.35 4.97
C GLU A 151 -3.47 -10.31 4.33
N GLN A 152 -2.84 -9.46 5.13
CA GLN A 152 -1.90 -8.44 4.65
C GLN A 152 -0.72 -9.01 3.85
N LEU A 153 -0.28 -10.24 4.12
CA LEU A 153 0.79 -10.89 3.35
C LEU A 153 0.40 -11.06 1.88
N PHE A 154 -0.86 -11.40 1.61
CA PHE A 154 -1.36 -11.56 0.24
C PHE A 154 -1.63 -10.24 -0.47
N LEU A 155 -1.71 -9.13 0.26
CA LEU A 155 -1.82 -7.80 -0.34
C LEU A 155 -0.49 -7.27 -0.88
N LEU A 156 0.66 -7.77 -0.43
CA LEU A 156 1.98 -7.27 -0.85
C LEU A 156 2.19 -7.31 -2.37
N PRO A 157 1.86 -8.40 -3.10
CA PRO A 157 1.96 -8.41 -4.56
C PRO A 157 1.04 -7.38 -5.24
N VAL A 158 -0.14 -7.12 -4.68
CA VAL A 158 -1.08 -6.11 -5.19
C VAL A 158 -0.51 -4.70 -5.02
N LEU A 159 0.20 -4.43 -3.91
CA LEU A 159 0.94 -3.18 -3.72
C LEU A 159 2.07 -3.02 -4.74
N GLY A 160 2.74 -4.12 -5.11
CA GLY A 160 3.71 -4.13 -6.22
C GLY A 160 3.07 -3.77 -7.56
N LEU A 161 1.88 -4.32 -7.86
CA LEU A 161 1.11 -3.95 -9.07
C LEU A 161 0.65 -2.49 -9.02
N ASN A 162 0.25 -1.98 -7.85
CA ASN A 162 -0.09 -0.57 -7.65
C ASN A 162 1.07 0.34 -8.04
N ALA A 163 2.26 0.09 -7.49
CA ALA A 163 3.46 0.88 -7.78
C ALA A 163 3.85 0.83 -9.26
N SER A 164 3.76 -0.34 -9.89
CA SER A 164 4.05 -0.53 -11.33
C SER A 164 3.02 0.21 -12.19
N THR A 165 1.75 0.14 -11.83
CA THR A 165 0.65 0.83 -12.54
C THR A 165 0.83 2.34 -12.45
N LEU A 166 1.17 2.87 -11.27
CA LEU A 166 1.45 4.30 -11.07
C LEU A 166 2.55 4.79 -12.02
N ALA A 167 3.68 4.06 -12.08
CA ALA A 167 4.80 4.42 -12.94
C ALA A 167 4.43 4.37 -14.42
N LEU A 168 3.78 3.29 -14.87
CA LEU A 168 3.36 3.12 -16.27
C LEU A 168 2.29 4.15 -16.68
N VAL A 169 1.33 4.44 -15.82
CA VAL A 169 0.30 5.45 -16.08
C VAL A 169 0.95 6.83 -16.19
N GLY A 170 1.84 7.20 -15.26
CA GLY A 170 2.53 8.48 -15.29
C GLY A 170 3.36 8.68 -16.54
N GLN A 171 4.14 7.68 -16.96
CA GLN A 171 4.94 7.72 -18.20
C GLN A 171 4.05 7.86 -19.45
N ASN A 172 2.99 7.04 -19.57
CA ASN A 172 2.10 7.09 -20.72
C ASN A 172 1.23 8.35 -20.72
N PHE A 173 0.91 8.92 -19.55
CA PHE A 173 0.24 10.20 -19.44
C PHE A 173 1.13 11.35 -19.96
N GLY A 174 2.42 11.35 -19.58
CA GLY A 174 3.39 12.29 -20.14
C GLY A 174 3.58 12.16 -21.66
N ALA A 175 3.45 10.93 -22.20
CA ALA A 175 3.52 10.64 -23.64
C ALA A 175 2.17 10.78 -24.37
N ALA A 176 1.10 11.23 -23.69
CA ALA A 176 -0.25 11.33 -24.23
C ALA A 176 -0.83 10.01 -24.79
N ASN A 177 -0.34 8.87 -24.36
CA ASN A 177 -0.77 7.57 -24.86
C ASN A 177 -1.90 6.97 -23.98
N PHE A 178 -3.11 7.50 -24.12
CA PHE A 178 -4.27 7.10 -23.34
C PHE A 178 -4.72 5.66 -23.58
N ASN A 179 -4.53 5.13 -24.80
CA ASN A 179 -4.84 3.74 -25.08
C ASN A 179 -3.99 2.79 -24.25
N ARG A 180 -2.70 3.10 -24.09
CA ARG A 180 -1.79 2.32 -23.27
C ARG A 180 -2.07 2.47 -21.77
N ILE A 181 -2.56 3.63 -21.32
CA ILE A 181 -3.05 3.82 -19.94
C ILE A 181 -4.23 2.89 -19.67
N LEU A 182 -5.22 2.86 -20.58
CA LEU A 182 -6.39 2.00 -20.43
C LEU A 182 -6.02 0.52 -20.44
N GLU A 183 -5.13 0.12 -21.34
CA GLU A 183 -4.62 -1.25 -21.40
C GLU A 183 -3.90 -1.65 -20.12
N THR A 184 -2.97 -0.81 -19.64
CA THR A 184 -2.24 -1.01 -18.37
C THR A 184 -3.22 -1.19 -17.21
N TYR A 185 -4.20 -0.29 -17.09
CA TYR A 185 -5.21 -0.33 -16.04
C TYR A 185 -6.00 -1.64 -16.05
N LYS A 186 -6.56 -2.03 -17.20
CA LYS A 186 -7.34 -3.26 -17.35
C LYS A 186 -6.53 -4.51 -17.06
N LYS A 187 -5.30 -4.60 -17.60
CA LYS A 187 -4.42 -5.76 -17.38
C LYS A 187 -3.96 -5.87 -15.93
N SER A 188 -3.61 -4.75 -15.29
CA SER A 188 -3.23 -4.76 -13.88
C SER A 188 -4.37 -5.22 -12.98
N ILE A 189 -5.60 -4.76 -13.22
CA ILE A 189 -6.77 -5.25 -12.48
C ILE A 189 -6.97 -6.74 -12.73
N LEU A 190 -6.95 -7.18 -13.99
CA LEU A 190 -7.16 -8.58 -14.33
C LEU A 190 -6.16 -9.50 -13.62
N TYR A 191 -4.86 -9.19 -13.72
CA TYR A 191 -3.82 -10.00 -13.08
C TYR A 191 -3.91 -9.96 -11.55
N GLY A 192 -4.16 -8.77 -10.99
CA GLY A 192 -4.36 -8.63 -9.54
C GLY A 192 -5.58 -9.41 -9.04
N THR A 193 -6.70 -9.32 -9.76
CA THR A 193 -7.94 -10.04 -9.40
C THR A 193 -7.78 -11.56 -9.50
N ILE A 194 -7.13 -12.05 -10.56
CA ILE A 194 -6.84 -13.49 -10.70
C ILE A 194 -5.93 -13.96 -9.55
N PHE A 195 -4.86 -13.20 -9.26
CA PHE A 195 -3.97 -13.52 -8.15
C PHE A 195 -4.71 -13.56 -6.81
N MET A 196 -5.49 -12.51 -6.50
CA MET A 196 -6.23 -12.44 -5.23
C MET A 196 -7.34 -13.49 -5.14
N ALA A 197 -7.99 -13.85 -6.26
CA ALA A 197 -8.96 -14.94 -6.29
C ALA A 197 -8.30 -16.28 -5.98
N THR A 198 -7.12 -16.55 -6.56
CA THR A 198 -6.34 -17.76 -6.27
C THR A 198 -5.92 -17.84 -4.81
N CYS A 199 -5.41 -16.71 -4.26
CA CYS A 199 -5.10 -16.61 -2.84
C CYS A 199 -6.35 -16.77 -1.97
N GLY A 200 -7.49 -16.19 -2.39
CA GLY A 200 -8.76 -16.35 -1.69
C GLY A 200 -9.21 -17.81 -1.59
N ILE A 201 -9.10 -18.58 -2.66
CA ILE A 201 -9.39 -20.03 -2.63
C ILE A 201 -8.49 -20.72 -1.58
N PHE A 202 -7.20 -20.43 -1.60
CA PHE A 202 -6.26 -20.98 -0.61
C PHE A 202 -6.65 -20.59 0.82
N ILE A 203 -6.92 -19.31 1.07
CA ILE A 203 -7.32 -18.80 2.39
C ILE A 203 -8.61 -19.46 2.87
N PHE A 204 -9.61 -19.58 2.00
CA PHE A 204 -10.92 -20.15 2.35
C PHE A 204 -10.81 -21.57 2.89
N PHE A 205 -10.04 -22.42 2.22
CA PHE A 205 -9.87 -23.83 2.63
C PHE A 205 -8.87 -23.99 3.79
N SER A 206 -7.94 -23.06 3.97
CA SER A 206 -6.91 -23.14 5.00
C SER A 206 -7.20 -22.27 6.22
N ALA A 207 -8.31 -21.54 6.27
CA ALA A 207 -8.60 -20.54 7.30
C ALA A 207 -8.46 -21.07 8.73
N ASP A 208 -9.02 -22.25 9.02
CA ASP A 208 -8.96 -22.84 10.36
C ASP A 208 -7.51 -23.23 10.72
N TYR A 209 -6.77 -23.87 9.79
CA TYR A 209 -5.36 -24.23 9.99
C TYR A 209 -4.47 -23.00 10.20
N ILE A 210 -4.72 -21.94 9.46
CA ILE A 210 -4.01 -20.66 9.62
C ILE A 210 -4.21 -20.11 11.02
N MET A 211 -5.45 -20.13 11.52
CA MET A 211 -5.75 -19.59 12.85
C MET A 211 -5.18 -20.47 13.98
N TYR A 212 -5.11 -21.80 13.82
CA TYR A 212 -4.41 -22.70 14.75
C TYR A 212 -2.92 -22.35 14.91
N PHE A 213 -2.28 -21.77 13.88
CA PHE A 213 -0.89 -21.31 13.99
C PHE A 213 -0.73 -20.07 14.89
N PHE A 214 -1.80 -19.27 15.02
CA PHE A 214 -1.75 -18.03 15.80
C PHE A 214 -2.27 -18.16 17.23
N SER A 215 -3.15 -19.10 17.51
CA SER A 215 -3.77 -19.28 18.84
C SER A 215 -4.25 -20.70 19.05
N ASP A 216 -4.17 -21.18 20.31
CA ASP A 216 -4.79 -22.43 20.77
C ASP A 216 -6.24 -22.22 21.28
N ASP A 217 -6.67 -20.96 21.45
CA ASP A 217 -8.00 -20.63 21.93
C ASP A 217 -9.04 -20.82 20.82
N LYS A 218 -10.04 -21.67 21.12
CA LYS A 218 -11.08 -22.05 20.15
C LYS A 218 -11.94 -20.87 19.69
N GLU A 219 -12.19 -19.90 20.58
CA GLU A 219 -12.99 -18.72 20.24
C GLU A 219 -12.23 -17.78 19.32
N ILE A 220 -10.95 -17.54 19.61
CA ILE A 220 -10.07 -16.76 18.73
C ILE A 220 -9.98 -17.41 17.33
N ILE A 221 -9.82 -18.73 17.30
CA ILE A 221 -9.78 -19.48 16.03
C ILE A 221 -11.11 -19.35 15.29
N PHE A 222 -12.25 -19.51 15.97
CA PHE A 222 -13.58 -19.39 15.37
C PHE A 222 -13.80 -18.01 14.74
N TYR A 223 -13.56 -16.92 15.46
CA TYR A 223 -13.74 -15.56 14.94
C TYR A 223 -12.77 -15.24 13.81
N GLY A 224 -11.49 -15.60 13.98
CA GLY A 224 -10.46 -15.36 12.97
C GLY A 224 -10.69 -16.16 11.68
N SER A 225 -11.05 -17.44 11.79
CA SER A 225 -11.32 -18.28 10.60
C SER A 225 -12.61 -17.84 9.89
N THR A 226 -13.64 -17.44 10.65
CA THR A 226 -14.88 -16.89 10.08
C THR A 226 -14.57 -15.63 9.27
N TYR A 227 -13.78 -14.71 9.83
CA TYR A 227 -13.32 -13.53 9.09
C TYR A 227 -12.54 -13.90 7.83
N LEU A 228 -11.51 -14.77 7.92
CA LEU A 228 -10.68 -15.17 6.78
C LEU A 228 -11.50 -15.81 5.66
N LYS A 229 -12.47 -16.65 5.99
CA LYS A 229 -13.37 -17.27 4.99
C LYS A 229 -14.17 -16.20 4.21
N ILE A 230 -14.62 -15.15 4.87
CA ILE A 230 -15.35 -14.05 4.21
C ILE A 230 -14.38 -13.12 3.47
N ALA A 231 -13.23 -12.78 4.07
CA ALA A 231 -12.18 -11.95 3.47
C ALA A 231 -11.60 -12.59 2.18
N ALA A 232 -11.59 -13.92 2.09
CA ALA A 232 -11.22 -14.65 0.88
C ALA A 232 -12.04 -14.20 -0.34
N PHE A 233 -13.31 -13.92 -0.16
CA PHE A 233 -14.18 -13.38 -1.21
C PHE A 233 -14.01 -11.87 -1.40
N ALA A 234 -13.55 -11.12 -0.41
CA ALA A 234 -13.27 -9.70 -0.54
C ALA A 234 -11.96 -9.43 -1.32
N GLY A 235 -11.03 -10.38 -1.30
CA GLY A 235 -9.73 -10.29 -1.94
C GLY A 235 -9.75 -9.78 -3.38
N PRO A 236 -10.59 -10.32 -4.28
CA PRO A 236 -10.70 -9.88 -5.67
C PRO A 236 -11.07 -8.41 -5.86
N CYS A 237 -11.68 -7.74 -4.88
CA CYS A 237 -12.00 -6.32 -4.93
C CYS A 237 -10.80 -5.41 -4.67
N TYR A 238 -9.80 -5.85 -3.89
CA TYR A 238 -8.67 -5.02 -3.50
C TYR A 238 -7.85 -4.49 -4.69
N PRO A 239 -7.51 -5.30 -5.71
CA PRO A 239 -6.83 -4.78 -6.89
C PRO A 239 -7.57 -3.64 -7.56
N ILE A 240 -8.91 -3.66 -7.60
CA ILE A 240 -9.69 -2.59 -8.21
C ILE A 240 -9.43 -1.27 -7.46
N PHE A 241 -9.44 -1.28 -6.13
CA PHE A 241 -9.19 -0.09 -5.33
C PHE A 241 -7.75 0.41 -5.42
N PHE A 242 -6.77 -0.48 -5.24
CA PHE A 242 -5.36 -0.10 -5.25
C PHE A 242 -4.91 0.38 -6.63
N ILE A 243 -5.28 -0.32 -7.69
CA ILE A 243 -4.90 0.02 -9.06
C ILE A 243 -5.64 1.28 -9.55
N SER A 244 -6.92 1.48 -9.15
CA SER A 244 -7.60 2.74 -9.42
C SER A 244 -6.96 3.92 -8.70
N SER A 245 -6.50 3.72 -7.46
CA SER A 245 -5.74 4.73 -6.73
C SER A 245 -4.44 5.10 -7.47
N ALA A 246 -3.69 4.10 -7.94
CA ALA A 246 -2.48 4.32 -8.73
C ALA A 246 -2.77 5.06 -10.05
N LEU A 247 -3.84 4.68 -10.74
CA LEU A 247 -4.30 5.34 -11.97
C LEU A 247 -4.59 6.83 -11.71
N LEU A 248 -5.42 7.14 -10.72
CA LEU A 248 -5.83 8.51 -10.40
C LEU A 248 -4.65 9.37 -9.99
N GLN A 249 -3.71 8.81 -9.23
CA GLN A 249 -2.47 9.48 -8.86
C GLN A 249 -1.59 9.73 -10.09
N GLY A 250 -1.42 8.73 -10.97
CA GLY A 250 -0.65 8.83 -12.21
C GLY A 250 -1.25 9.84 -13.22
N LEU A 251 -2.57 10.04 -13.20
CA LEU A 251 -3.28 11.07 -13.97
C LEU A 251 -3.25 12.46 -13.30
N LYS A 252 -2.45 12.66 -12.24
CA LYS A 252 -2.38 13.89 -11.44
C LYS A 252 -3.74 14.29 -10.83
N LYS A 253 -4.57 13.31 -10.44
CA LYS A 253 -5.88 13.52 -9.81
C LYS A 253 -5.99 12.86 -8.42
N PRO A 254 -5.07 13.10 -7.48
CA PRO A 254 -5.03 12.43 -6.18
C PRO A 254 -6.22 12.76 -5.27
N ASN A 255 -6.89 13.89 -5.50
CA ASN A 255 -8.10 14.25 -4.75
C ASN A 255 -9.19 13.19 -4.88
N TYR A 256 -9.39 12.63 -6.07
CA TYR A 256 -10.37 11.55 -6.27
C TYR A 256 -9.96 10.27 -5.53
N GLN A 257 -8.66 9.94 -5.51
CA GLN A 257 -8.14 8.83 -4.72
C GLN A 257 -8.46 9.02 -3.24
N MET A 258 -8.22 10.22 -2.70
CA MET A 258 -8.50 10.55 -1.30
C MET A 258 -10.01 10.40 -0.99
N ILE A 259 -10.90 10.92 -1.85
CA ILE A 259 -12.35 10.81 -1.69
C ILE A 259 -12.79 9.34 -1.73
N ILE A 260 -12.28 8.54 -2.66
CA ILE A 260 -12.59 7.11 -2.77
C ILE A 260 -12.21 6.38 -1.49
N ASN A 261 -11.00 6.63 -0.96
CA ASN A 261 -10.55 5.97 0.26
C ASN A 261 -11.30 6.47 1.50
N PHE A 262 -11.65 7.75 1.57
CA PHE A 262 -12.51 8.29 2.61
C PHE A 262 -13.89 7.62 2.63
N MET A 263 -14.55 7.55 1.47
CA MET A 263 -15.84 6.87 1.35
C MET A 263 -15.76 5.40 1.74
N ARG A 264 -14.78 4.67 1.18
CA ARG A 264 -14.62 3.23 1.39
C ARG A 264 -14.26 2.87 2.83
N MET A 265 -13.35 3.62 3.45
CA MET A 265 -12.75 3.25 4.73
C MET A 265 -13.47 3.84 5.94
N ILE A 266 -14.16 4.97 5.74
CA ILE A 266 -14.79 5.72 6.82
C ILE A 266 -16.31 5.75 6.65
N ILE A 267 -16.80 6.41 5.61
CA ILE A 267 -18.23 6.71 5.47
C ILE A 267 -19.07 5.44 5.32
N LEU A 268 -18.74 4.59 4.34
CA LEU A 268 -19.52 3.39 4.06
C LEU A 268 -19.50 2.38 5.22
N PRO A 269 -18.33 2.06 5.84
CA PRO A 269 -18.33 1.17 7.00
C PRO A 269 -19.08 1.75 8.19
N ILE A 270 -18.87 3.02 8.55
CA ILE A 270 -19.57 3.62 9.70
C ILE A 270 -21.08 3.58 9.47
N SER A 271 -21.57 4.05 8.32
CA SER A 271 -23.00 4.09 8.05
C SER A 271 -23.64 2.70 8.03
N ALA A 272 -23.01 1.74 7.36
CA ALA A 272 -23.54 0.40 7.24
C ALA A 272 -23.45 -0.41 8.52
N LEU A 273 -22.30 -0.33 9.21
CA LEU A 273 -22.09 -1.09 10.45
C LEU A 273 -22.85 -0.48 11.64
N SER A 274 -23.05 0.83 11.69
CA SER A 274 -23.96 1.42 12.68
C SER A 274 -25.38 0.85 12.54
N ILE A 275 -25.88 0.72 11.30
CA ILE A 275 -27.18 0.12 11.07
C ILE A 275 -27.16 -1.39 11.39
N ALA A 276 -26.21 -2.12 10.82
CA ALA A 276 -26.16 -3.57 10.95
C ALA A 276 -25.89 -4.05 12.37
N VAL A 277 -24.85 -3.49 13.02
CA VAL A 277 -24.39 -3.98 14.35
C VAL A 277 -25.16 -3.33 15.49
N VAL A 278 -25.41 -1.99 15.43
CA VAL A 278 -26.00 -1.28 16.56
C VAL A 278 -27.54 -1.34 16.54
N TYR A 279 -28.18 -1.24 15.36
CA TYR A 279 -29.64 -1.25 15.29
C TYR A 279 -30.23 -2.64 15.01
N LEU A 280 -29.58 -3.44 14.13
CA LEU A 280 -30.09 -4.75 13.75
C LEU A 280 -29.45 -5.91 14.52
N GLU A 281 -28.41 -5.64 15.33
CA GLU A 281 -27.71 -6.61 16.19
C GLU A 281 -27.32 -7.89 15.42
N VAL A 282 -26.81 -7.73 14.21
CA VAL A 282 -26.46 -8.87 13.33
C VAL A 282 -25.30 -9.69 13.92
N GLU A 283 -25.25 -10.96 13.57
CA GLU A 283 -24.13 -11.83 13.92
C GLU A 283 -22.81 -11.39 13.29
N PHE A 284 -21.68 -11.79 13.91
CA PHE A 284 -20.33 -11.45 13.49
C PHE A 284 -20.06 -11.73 11.99
N ALA A 285 -20.46 -12.90 11.51
CA ALA A 285 -20.31 -13.26 10.09
C ALA A 285 -21.12 -12.32 9.18
N THR A 286 -22.34 -12.02 9.55
CA THR A 286 -23.24 -11.14 8.77
C THR A 286 -22.70 -9.73 8.67
N MET A 287 -22.04 -9.20 9.72
CA MET A 287 -21.36 -7.92 9.70
C MET A 287 -20.34 -7.85 8.55
N PHE A 288 -19.51 -8.88 8.38
CA PHE A 288 -18.51 -8.90 7.30
C PHE A 288 -19.14 -9.15 5.93
N LEU A 289 -20.25 -9.89 5.84
CA LEU A 289 -21.00 -10.04 4.57
C LEU A 289 -21.62 -8.70 4.10
N VAL A 290 -22.06 -7.86 5.02
CA VAL A 290 -22.51 -6.48 4.70
C VAL A 290 -21.36 -5.67 4.11
N ILE A 291 -20.19 -5.68 4.75
CA ILE A 291 -18.98 -5.00 4.24
C ILE A 291 -18.55 -5.58 2.89
N LEU A 292 -18.58 -6.89 2.72
CA LEU A 292 -18.27 -7.55 1.45
C LEU A 292 -19.18 -7.05 0.32
N THR A 293 -20.48 -7.03 0.56
CA THR A 293 -21.47 -6.58 -0.43
C THR A 293 -21.23 -5.12 -0.85
N ILE A 294 -21.00 -4.24 0.12
CA ILE A 294 -20.66 -2.84 -0.12
C ILE A 294 -19.38 -2.69 -0.92
N ASN A 295 -18.34 -3.46 -0.57
CA ASN A 295 -17.07 -3.43 -1.30
C ASN A 295 -17.25 -3.81 -2.78
N TYR A 296 -18.07 -4.81 -3.11
CA TYR A 296 -18.34 -5.19 -4.51
C TYR A 296 -19.06 -4.09 -5.28
N ILE A 297 -20.15 -3.53 -4.72
CA ILE A 297 -20.91 -2.45 -5.35
C ILE A 297 -20.01 -1.23 -5.55
N PHE A 298 -19.23 -0.87 -4.54
CA PHE A 298 -18.34 0.29 -4.60
C PHE A 298 -17.16 0.05 -5.55
N ALA A 299 -16.58 -1.15 -5.60
CA ALA A 299 -15.53 -1.51 -6.54
C ALA A 299 -16.01 -1.38 -8.00
N ALA A 300 -17.22 -1.85 -8.31
CA ALA A 300 -17.80 -1.68 -9.64
C ALA A 300 -17.98 -0.20 -10.01
N SER A 301 -18.38 0.63 -9.05
CA SER A 301 -18.53 2.08 -9.23
C SER A 301 -17.17 2.75 -9.46
N VAL A 302 -16.15 2.41 -8.66
CA VAL A 302 -14.79 2.94 -8.79
C VAL A 302 -14.16 2.52 -10.13
N TYR A 303 -14.37 1.28 -10.57
CA TYR A 303 -13.89 0.81 -11.87
C TYR A 303 -14.48 1.64 -13.03
N LYS A 304 -15.82 1.82 -13.06
CA LYS A 304 -16.49 2.64 -14.08
C LYS A 304 -16.01 4.09 -14.03
N PHE A 305 -15.90 4.67 -12.85
CA PHE A 305 -15.40 6.03 -12.66
C PHE A 305 -13.97 6.19 -13.18
N SER A 306 -13.10 5.23 -12.93
CA SER A 306 -11.72 5.24 -13.38
C SER A 306 -11.59 5.22 -14.91
N ILE A 307 -12.38 4.38 -15.58
CA ILE A 307 -12.45 4.36 -17.05
C ILE A 307 -12.99 5.69 -17.60
N TYR A 308 -14.02 6.25 -16.97
CA TYR A 308 -14.56 7.55 -17.35
C TYR A 308 -13.50 8.65 -17.24
N GLN A 309 -12.67 8.65 -16.17
CA GLN A 309 -11.61 9.62 -16.02
C GLN A 309 -10.54 9.51 -17.13
N ILE A 310 -10.18 8.31 -17.57
CA ILE A 310 -9.26 8.12 -18.70
C ILE A 310 -9.86 8.74 -19.97
N SER A 311 -11.13 8.42 -20.29
CA SER A 311 -11.82 8.94 -21.48
C SER A 311 -11.99 10.45 -21.45
N LEU A 312 -12.27 11.03 -20.29
CA LEU A 312 -12.38 12.47 -20.09
C LEU A 312 -11.05 13.18 -20.35
N MET A 313 -9.95 12.60 -19.81
CA MET A 313 -8.60 13.16 -20.03
C MET A 313 -8.20 13.06 -21.51
N GLN A 314 -8.51 11.95 -22.18
CA GLN A 314 -8.27 11.78 -23.61
C GLN A 314 -8.98 12.84 -24.44
N ARG A 315 -10.26 13.13 -24.15
CA ARG A 315 -11.05 14.14 -24.87
C ARG A 315 -10.54 15.57 -24.64
N ASN A 316 -10.08 15.87 -23.44
CA ASN A 316 -9.65 17.21 -23.06
C ASN A 316 -8.17 17.46 -23.30
N TYR A 317 -7.43 16.46 -23.76
CA TYR A 317 -6.00 16.60 -24.05
C TYR A 317 -5.81 17.43 -25.31
N LYS A 318 -5.32 18.66 -25.14
CA LYS A 318 -4.80 19.49 -26.23
C LYS A 318 -3.29 19.26 -26.30
N PRO A 319 -2.74 18.75 -27.40
CA PRO A 319 -1.29 18.62 -27.54
C PRO A 319 -0.68 20.03 -27.50
N ASN A 320 0.16 20.29 -26.49
CA ASN A 320 1.01 21.49 -26.49
C ASN A 320 2.10 21.26 -27.54
N PHE A 321 1.95 21.85 -28.71
CA PHE A 321 2.96 21.82 -29.77
C PHE A 321 4.18 22.72 -29.47
N ASP A 322 4.16 23.50 -28.40
CA ASP A 322 5.20 24.49 -28.06
C ASP A 322 6.27 23.99 -27.06
N ALA A 323 6.32 22.69 -26.78
CA ALA A 323 7.30 22.09 -25.86
C ALA A 323 8.17 21.04 -26.56
N VAL A 324 8.87 21.43 -27.65
CA VAL A 324 9.97 20.67 -28.26
C VAL A 324 11.24 21.52 -28.18
#